data_235c95d5fb4b073b3967ed796da890e1
#
_entry.id   235c95d5fb4b073b3967ed796da890e1
#
_cell.length_a   1.000
_cell.length_b   1.000
_cell.length_c   1.000
_cell.angle_alpha   90.00
_cell.angle_beta   90.00
_cell.angle_gamma   90.00
#
_symmetry.space_group_name_H-M   'P 1'
#
loop_
_entity.id
_entity.type
_entity.pdbx_description
1 polymer ?
#
loop_
_entity_poly.entity_id
_entity_poly.type
_entity_poly.pdbx_seq_one_letter_code
_entity_poly.pdbx_strand_id
1 'polypeptide(L)'
;MKKIFYIVLALSLLLISCEKAPVSSFSTDTNEPEVGKPVFFNNNSQNSERFEWDFGDGYVSSERDPAHTFTSTGSYEVTLTAISKNRQTDKSSLTLNVLVPTLLVIEVREYYSGDLIPNASIILYPTLDDWDAQTNKIDEGFTDDNGVAVFSGLDAFIYYVDVLEATHDNYTLRNEDFGFVQTPTISAHQITFFTAWVDVATHTKGATGGSRDLVIKKLERKAIDKPWKFYTGTETWQELYNRSVKKQVK
;
A
#
# COMPACT_ATOMS: atom_id res chain seq x y z
N MET A 1 -52.30 -58.00 8.07
CA MET A 1 -52.02 -56.84 7.23
C MET A 1 -51.91 -55.51 8.01
N LYS A 2 -52.83 -55.20 8.94
CA LYS A 2 -52.75 -53.93 9.69
C LYS A 2 -51.48 -53.78 10.57
N LYS A 3 -50.92 -54.83 11.16
CA LYS A 3 -49.73 -54.76 12.00
C LYS A 3 -48.42 -54.50 11.21
N ILE A 4 -48.32 -54.95 9.95
CA ILE A 4 -47.18 -54.71 9.07
C ILE A 4 -47.19 -53.25 8.60
N PHE A 5 -48.37 -52.66 8.39
CA PHE A 5 -48.51 -51.26 7.98
C PHE A 5 -48.00 -50.29 9.07
N TYR A 6 -48.23 -50.58 10.35
CA TYR A 6 -47.73 -49.74 11.45
C TYR A 6 -46.18 -49.89 11.66
N ILE A 7 -45.61 -51.05 11.37
CA ILE A 7 -44.17 -51.26 11.45
C ILE A 7 -43.46 -50.49 10.33
N VAL A 8 -43.99 -50.50 9.11
CA VAL A 8 -43.45 -49.75 7.98
C VAL A 8 -43.58 -48.21 8.19
N LEU A 9 -44.71 -47.78 8.78
CA LEU A 9 -44.94 -46.36 9.10
C LEU A 9 -44.00 -45.91 10.25
N ALA A 10 -43.77 -46.74 11.27
CA ALA A 10 -42.85 -46.45 12.37
C ALA A 10 -41.35 -46.46 11.92
N LEU A 11 -41.03 -47.32 10.95
CA LEU A 11 -39.64 -47.37 10.41
C LEU A 11 -39.33 -46.19 9.47
N SER A 12 -40.35 -45.62 8.81
CA SER A 12 -40.19 -44.42 7.96
C SER A 12 -39.98 -43.14 8.77
N LEU A 13 -40.35 -43.10 10.06
CA LEU A 13 -40.10 -41.97 10.96
C LEU A 13 -38.67 -41.92 11.54
N LEU A 14 -37.92 -43.01 11.38
CA LEU A 14 -36.53 -43.11 11.94
C LEU A 14 -35.48 -42.57 10.96
N LEU A 15 -35.84 -42.13 9.78
CA LEU A 15 -34.90 -41.50 8.81
C LEU A 15 -34.88 -39.97 8.93
N ILE A 16 -35.13 -39.44 10.14
CA ILE A 16 -34.80 -38.02 10.37
C ILE A 16 -33.27 -37.98 10.39
N SER A 17 -32.69 -37.74 9.23
CA SER A 17 -31.29 -37.42 9.13
C SER A 17 -31.02 -36.25 10.07
N CYS A 18 -30.34 -36.53 11.18
CA CYS A 18 -29.86 -35.49 12.07
C CYS A 18 -28.74 -34.73 11.33
N GLU A 19 -29.15 -33.72 10.57
CA GLU A 19 -28.22 -32.87 9.89
C GLU A 19 -27.43 -32.11 10.95
N LYS A 20 -26.10 -32.11 10.85
CA LYS A 20 -25.26 -31.41 11.81
C LYS A 20 -25.53 -29.92 11.72
N ALA A 21 -25.55 -29.23 12.85
CA ALA A 21 -25.61 -27.78 12.91
C ALA A 21 -24.41 -27.16 12.19
N PRO A 22 -24.58 -26.01 11.55
CA PRO A 22 -23.47 -25.29 10.96
C PRO A 22 -22.52 -24.84 12.06
N VAL A 23 -21.23 -24.73 11.70
CA VAL A 23 -20.19 -24.14 12.56
C VAL A 23 -19.52 -23.06 11.72
N SER A 24 -19.69 -21.80 12.11
CA SER A 24 -19.07 -20.65 11.44
C SER A 24 -17.63 -20.50 11.91
N SER A 25 -16.73 -20.33 10.95
CA SER A 25 -15.32 -20.01 11.21
C SER A 25 -14.71 -19.41 9.97
N PHE A 26 -13.80 -18.45 10.13
CA PHE A 26 -13.03 -17.88 9.05
C PHE A 26 -11.66 -17.35 9.53
N SER A 27 -10.80 -17.04 8.58
CA SER A 27 -9.52 -16.38 8.78
C SER A 27 -9.30 -15.34 7.69
N THR A 28 -8.33 -14.45 7.90
CA THR A 28 -7.89 -13.45 6.94
C THR A 28 -6.45 -13.70 6.54
N ASP A 29 -6.04 -13.19 5.41
CA ASP A 29 -4.66 -13.22 4.90
C ASP A 29 -3.73 -12.24 5.62
N THR A 30 -4.29 -11.24 6.32
CA THR A 30 -3.55 -10.22 7.06
C THR A 30 -4.20 -9.89 8.40
N ASN A 31 -3.39 -9.59 9.41
CA ASN A 31 -3.84 -9.07 10.70
C ASN A 31 -3.76 -7.54 10.77
N GLU A 32 -3.07 -6.91 9.82
CA GLU A 32 -2.85 -5.47 9.73
C GLU A 32 -3.28 -4.95 8.36
N PRO A 33 -4.60 -4.92 8.09
CA PRO A 33 -5.12 -4.43 6.82
C PRO A 33 -4.85 -2.94 6.67
N GLU A 34 -4.50 -2.52 5.45
CA GLU A 34 -4.35 -1.11 5.10
C GLU A 34 -5.55 -0.62 4.29
N VAL A 35 -5.88 0.66 4.46
CA VAL A 35 -6.87 1.33 3.61
C VAL A 35 -6.47 1.18 2.14
N GLY A 36 -7.46 0.84 1.31
CA GLY A 36 -7.29 0.72 -0.15
C GLY A 36 -6.66 -0.58 -0.62
N LYS A 37 -6.18 -1.46 0.29
CA LYS A 37 -5.70 -2.80 -0.08
C LYS A 37 -6.81 -3.84 0.13
N PRO A 38 -6.95 -4.83 -0.77
CA PRO A 38 -7.90 -5.92 -0.59
C PRO A 38 -7.44 -6.83 0.56
N VAL A 39 -8.40 -7.22 1.39
CA VAL A 39 -8.27 -8.26 2.42
C VAL A 39 -9.00 -9.49 1.92
N PHE A 40 -8.35 -10.65 1.93
CA PHE A 40 -8.94 -11.91 1.51
C PHE A 40 -9.42 -12.70 2.71
N PHE A 41 -10.68 -13.14 2.66
CA PHE A 41 -11.32 -13.89 3.73
C PHE A 41 -11.46 -15.34 3.31
N ASN A 42 -10.90 -16.25 4.12
CA ASN A 42 -10.98 -17.68 3.91
C ASN A 42 -12.04 -18.27 4.82
N ASN A 43 -13.08 -18.85 4.25
CA ASN A 43 -14.17 -19.45 4.97
C ASN A 43 -13.82 -20.90 5.38
N ASN A 44 -13.78 -21.14 6.68
CA ASN A 44 -13.48 -22.44 7.28
C ASN A 44 -14.71 -23.10 7.89
N SER A 45 -15.93 -22.58 7.61
CA SER A 45 -17.18 -23.06 8.17
C SER A 45 -17.50 -24.51 7.77
N GLN A 46 -18.17 -25.23 8.66
CA GLN A 46 -18.57 -26.62 8.45
C GLN A 46 -20.08 -26.75 8.45
N ASN A 47 -20.61 -27.80 7.78
CA ASN A 47 -22.03 -28.14 7.70
C ASN A 47 -22.92 -26.99 7.20
N SER A 48 -22.42 -26.16 6.29
CA SER A 48 -23.09 -24.97 5.75
C SER A 48 -23.05 -24.97 4.23
N GLU A 49 -24.09 -24.41 3.60
CA GLU A 49 -24.22 -24.30 2.14
C GLU A 49 -24.27 -22.84 1.67
N ARG A 50 -24.64 -21.90 2.55
CA ARG A 50 -24.73 -20.48 2.23
C ARG A 50 -24.02 -19.66 3.28
N PHE A 51 -23.55 -18.50 2.86
CA PHE A 51 -22.74 -17.59 3.65
C PHE A 51 -23.26 -16.18 3.50
N GLU A 52 -23.25 -15.43 4.58
CA GLU A 52 -23.55 -14.00 4.59
C GLU A 52 -22.47 -13.32 5.40
N TRP A 53 -21.74 -12.42 4.73
CA TRP A 53 -20.70 -11.61 5.32
C TRP A 53 -21.22 -10.19 5.56
N ASP A 54 -20.86 -9.64 6.70
CA ASP A 54 -20.96 -8.22 7.03
C ASP A 54 -19.57 -7.74 7.42
N PHE A 55 -19.04 -6.76 6.68
CA PHE A 55 -17.68 -6.27 6.92
C PHE A 55 -17.63 -5.16 7.97
N GLY A 56 -18.78 -4.73 8.51
CA GLY A 56 -18.86 -3.71 9.55
C GLY A 56 -18.73 -2.28 9.07
N ASP A 57 -18.59 -2.05 7.76
CA ASP A 57 -18.53 -0.74 7.11
C ASP A 57 -19.76 -0.45 6.22
N GLY A 58 -20.78 -1.30 6.32
CA GLY A 58 -22.00 -1.24 5.53
C GLY A 58 -21.97 -2.07 4.25
N TYR A 59 -20.87 -2.71 3.91
CA TYR A 59 -20.78 -3.65 2.80
C TYR A 59 -21.01 -5.09 3.27
N VAL A 60 -21.62 -5.88 2.38
CA VAL A 60 -21.96 -7.29 2.62
C VAL A 60 -21.56 -8.14 1.42
N SER A 61 -21.36 -9.46 1.64
CA SER A 61 -21.13 -10.43 0.56
C SER A 61 -21.83 -11.76 0.85
N SER A 62 -22.15 -12.50 -0.21
CA SER A 62 -22.63 -13.90 -0.12
C SER A 62 -21.66 -14.90 -0.74
N GLU A 63 -20.49 -14.45 -1.14
CA GLU A 63 -19.43 -15.31 -1.67
C GLU A 63 -18.91 -16.24 -0.58
N ARG A 64 -18.35 -17.38 -0.98
CA ARG A 64 -17.76 -18.30 -0.03
C ARG A 64 -16.51 -17.71 0.61
N ASP A 65 -15.60 -17.26 -0.22
CA ASP A 65 -14.29 -16.72 0.14
C ASP A 65 -14.15 -15.32 -0.50
N PRO A 66 -14.75 -14.28 0.11
CA PRO A 66 -14.76 -12.94 -0.47
C PRO A 66 -13.42 -12.21 -0.28
N ALA A 67 -13.22 -11.18 -1.12
CA ALA A 67 -12.26 -10.13 -0.85
C ALA A 67 -13.01 -8.82 -0.58
N HIS A 68 -12.50 -8.01 0.36
CA HIS A 68 -13.07 -6.70 0.66
C HIS A 68 -11.98 -5.65 0.83
N THR A 69 -12.26 -4.42 0.41
CA THR A 69 -11.34 -3.28 0.52
C THR A 69 -11.98 -2.19 1.37
N PHE A 70 -11.40 -1.94 2.53
CA PHE A 70 -11.84 -0.86 3.41
C PHE A 70 -11.36 0.50 2.87
N THR A 71 -12.24 1.49 2.86
CA THR A 71 -11.96 2.84 2.32
C THR A 71 -11.57 3.86 3.39
N SER A 72 -11.64 3.50 4.66
CA SER A 72 -11.29 4.35 5.80
C SER A 72 -10.58 3.57 6.88
N THR A 73 -9.75 4.24 7.66
CA THR A 73 -9.14 3.67 8.86
C THR A 73 -10.19 3.49 9.94
N GLY A 74 -10.01 2.51 10.80
CA GLY A 74 -10.92 2.25 11.91
C GLY A 74 -10.92 0.81 12.36
N SER A 75 -11.74 0.52 13.35
CA SER A 75 -11.97 -0.82 13.87
C SER A 75 -13.30 -1.34 13.31
N TYR A 76 -13.25 -2.44 12.57
CA TYR A 76 -14.41 -3.05 11.92
C TYR A 76 -14.65 -4.45 12.50
N GLU A 77 -15.86 -4.71 12.94
CA GLU A 77 -16.28 -6.06 13.33
C GLU A 77 -16.80 -6.81 12.11
N VAL A 78 -15.97 -7.67 11.54
CA VAL A 78 -16.37 -8.53 10.42
C VAL A 78 -17.10 -9.74 10.96
N THR A 79 -18.29 -10.01 10.45
CA THR A 79 -19.13 -11.13 10.87
C THR A 79 -19.44 -12.06 9.68
N LEU A 80 -19.23 -13.36 9.88
CA LEU A 80 -19.68 -14.41 8.98
C LEU A 80 -20.89 -15.15 9.60
N THR A 81 -22.00 -15.20 8.87
CA THR A 81 -23.13 -16.09 9.17
C THR A 81 -23.07 -17.30 8.24
N ALA A 82 -22.86 -18.47 8.78
CA ALA A 82 -22.90 -19.74 8.07
C ALA A 82 -24.31 -20.35 8.18
N ILE A 83 -24.89 -20.77 7.06
CA ILE A 83 -26.27 -21.22 6.96
C ILE A 83 -26.30 -22.66 6.39
N SER A 84 -26.88 -23.60 7.15
CA SER A 84 -27.08 -24.97 6.70
C SER A 84 -28.24 -25.10 5.72
N LYS A 85 -28.33 -26.27 5.10
CA LYS A 85 -29.46 -26.63 4.21
C LYS A 85 -30.83 -26.47 4.88
N ASN A 86 -30.94 -26.80 6.17
CA ASN A 86 -32.12 -26.68 6.99
C ASN A 86 -32.37 -25.26 7.54
N ARG A 87 -31.61 -24.25 7.05
CA ARG A 87 -31.67 -22.85 7.47
C ARG A 87 -31.27 -22.61 8.95
N GLN A 88 -30.57 -23.53 9.57
CA GLN A 88 -29.89 -23.26 10.85
C GLN A 88 -28.73 -22.33 10.58
N THR A 89 -28.42 -21.45 11.51
CA THR A 89 -27.35 -20.45 11.37
C THR A 89 -26.38 -20.54 12.54
N ASP A 90 -25.14 -20.24 12.26
CA ASP A 90 -24.11 -19.96 13.24
C ASP A 90 -23.31 -18.75 12.82
N LYS A 91 -22.75 -18.00 13.77
CA LYS A 91 -22.03 -16.78 13.52
C LYS A 91 -20.63 -16.79 14.16
N SER A 92 -19.67 -16.25 13.44
CA SER A 92 -18.37 -15.90 13.97
C SER A 92 -18.00 -14.47 13.62
N SER A 93 -17.26 -13.80 14.49
CA SER A 93 -16.80 -12.42 14.27
C SER A 93 -15.29 -12.29 14.51
N LEU A 94 -14.70 -11.34 13.81
CA LEU A 94 -13.31 -10.93 13.96
C LEU A 94 -13.23 -9.40 13.88
N THR A 95 -12.58 -8.77 14.84
CA THR A 95 -12.31 -7.34 14.77
C THR A 95 -11.02 -7.09 14.00
N LEU A 96 -11.10 -6.28 12.93
CA LEU A 96 -9.98 -5.82 12.14
C LEU A 96 -9.72 -4.34 12.40
N ASN A 97 -8.48 -3.97 12.68
CA ASN A 97 -8.05 -2.59 12.79
C ASN A 97 -7.39 -2.16 11.48
N VAL A 98 -8.14 -1.43 10.65
CA VAL A 98 -7.65 -0.93 9.35
C VAL A 98 -6.76 0.29 9.57
N LEU A 99 -5.53 0.20 9.10
CA LEU A 99 -4.46 1.16 9.35
C LEU A 99 -4.28 2.14 8.17
N VAL A 100 -3.60 3.25 8.41
CA VAL A 100 -3.17 4.14 7.32
C VAL A 100 -2.20 3.41 6.39
N PRO A 101 -2.17 3.72 5.09
CA PRO A 101 -1.17 3.14 4.19
C PRO A 101 0.23 3.64 4.55
N THR A 102 1.23 2.83 4.23
CA THR A 102 2.63 3.25 4.26
C THR A 102 2.88 4.23 3.12
N LEU A 103 3.24 5.49 3.43
CA LEU A 103 3.49 6.54 2.44
C LEU A 103 4.90 7.11 2.59
N LEU A 104 5.54 7.34 1.43
CA LEU A 104 6.75 8.15 1.33
C LEU A 104 6.42 9.41 0.52
N VAL A 105 6.58 10.56 1.15
CA VAL A 105 6.39 11.88 0.53
C VAL A 105 7.77 12.48 0.29
N ILE A 106 8.09 12.75 -0.97
CA ILE A 106 9.37 13.32 -1.38
C ILE A 106 9.15 14.72 -1.92
N GLU A 107 9.76 15.70 -1.27
CA GLU A 107 9.86 17.07 -1.76
C GLU A 107 11.23 17.25 -2.44
N VAL A 108 11.27 17.77 -3.67
CA VAL A 108 12.50 18.03 -4.40
C VAL A 108 12.83 19.52 -4.38
N ARG A 109 14.05 19.84 -3.95
CA ARG A 109 14.55 21.22 -3.86
C ARG A 109 15.93 21.37 -4.47
N GLU A 110 16.17 22.50 -5.11
CA GLU A 110 17.51 22.91 -5.52
C GLU A 110 18.34 23.27 -4.27
N TYR A 111 19.58 22.77 -4.22
CA TYR A 111 20.40 22.78 -3.00
C TYR A 111 20.85 24.20 -2.59
N TYR A 112 21.13 25.07 -3.54
CA TYR A 112 21.65 26.41 -3.25
C TYR A 112 20.56 27.49 -3.14
N SER A 113 19.50 27.41 -3.92
CA SER A 113 18.40 28.39 -3.90
C SER A 113 17.30 28.00 -2.94
N GLY A 114 17.09 26.69 -2.74
CA GLY A 114 15.97 26.14 -1.99
C GLY A 114 14.66 26.14 -2.79
N ASP A 115 14.75 26.42 -4.09
CA ASP A 115 13.57 26.44 -4.95
C ASP A 115 13.00 25.02 -5.12
N LEU A 116 11.67 24.93 -5.20
CA LEU A 116 10.98 23.68 -5.47
C LEU A 116 11.16 23.29 -6.94
N ILE A 117 11.38 22.00 -7.19
CA ILE A 117 11.59 21.47 -8.55
C ILE A 117 10.37 20.66 -8.99
N PRO A 118 9.47 21.25 -9.79
CA PRO A 118 8.33 20.54 -10.36
C PRO A 118 8.75 19.64 -11.52
N ASN A 119 7.94 18.62 -11.81
CA ASN A 119 8.11 17.68 -12.93
C ASN A 119 9.44 16.90 -12.91
N ALA A 120 10.14 16.84 -11.77
CA ALA A 120 11.31 16.00 -11.61
C ALA A 120 10.91 14.52 -11.57
N SER A 121 11.61 13.68 -12.33
CA SER A 121 11.52 12.23 -12.21
C SER A 121 12.20 11.79 -10.93
N ILE A 122 11.53 10.92 -10.18
CA ILE A 122 12.04 10.29 -8.96
C ILE A 122 11.98 8.80 -9.15
N ILE A 123 13.13 8.13 -8.99
CA ILE A 123 13.23 6.67 -9.05
C ILE A 123 13.72 6.17 -7.70
N LEU A 124 13.07 5.13 -7.19
CA LEU A 124 13.43 4.47 -5.92
C LEU A 124 14.19 3.19 -6.20
N TYR A 125 15.30 3.00 -5.51
CA TYR A 125 16.13 1.80 -5.57
C TYR A 125 16.29 1.15 -4.19
N PRO A 126 16.43 -0.19 -4.13
CA PRO A 126 16.54 -0.91 -2.86
C PRO A 126 17.94 -0.81 -2.25
N THR A 127 18.98 -0.62 -3.07
CA THR A 127 20.38 -0.53 -2.62
C THR A 127 21.12 0.61 -3.31
N LEU A 128 22.22 1.02 -2.71
CA LEU A 128 23.11 2.03 -3.33
C LEU A 128 23.73 1.52 -4.63
N ASP A 129 24.07 0.23 -4.68
CA ASP A 129 24.63 -0.39 -5.89
C ASP A 129 23.61 -0.39 -7.05
N ASP A 130 22.32 -0.64 -6.75
CA ASP A 130 21.24 -0.54 -7.74
C ASP A 130 21.04 0.90 -8.21
N TRP A 131 21.13 1.86 -7.29
CA TRP A 131 21.08 3.29 -7.59
C TRP A 131 22.23 3.70 -8.52
N ASP A 132 23.46 3.29 -8.22
CA ASP A 132 24.65 3.55 -9.03
C ASP A 132 24.56 2.91 -10.42
N ALA A 133 24.14 1.66 -10.48
CA ALA A 133 24.00 0.90 -11.71
C ALA A 133 22.69 1.20 -12.48
N GLN A 134 21.74 1.91 -11.88
CA GLN A 134 20.40 2.17 -12.41
C GLN A 134 19.64 0.89 -12.78
N THR A 135 19.73 -0.11 -11.90
CA THR A 135 19.09 -1.43 -12.03
C THR A 135 18.11 -1.67 -10.89
N ASN A 136 17.22 -2.64 -11.06
CA ASN A 136 16.29 -3.11 -10.02
C ASN A 136 15.45 -1.99 -9.37
N LYS A 137 15.00 -1.00 -10.18
CA LYS A 137 14.12 0.05 -9.65
C LYS A 137 12.87 -0.55 -9.02
N ILE A 138 12.48 -0.01 -7.87
CA ILE A 138 11.28 -0.39 -7.13
C ILE A 138 10.05 0.37 -7.65
N ASP A 139 10.18 1.70 -7.78
CA ASP A 139 9.08 2.55 -8.22
C ASP A 139 9.63 3.81 -8.90
N GLU A 140 8.76 4.48 -9.66
CA GLU A 140 9.07 5.74 -10.35
C GLU A 140 7.86 6.68 -10.30
N GLY A 141 8.12 7.94 -10.00
CA GLY A 141 7.10 8.99 -9.96
C GLY A 141 7.65 10.33 -10.39
N PHE A 142 6.76 11.32 -10.46
CA PHE A 142 7.15 12.69 -10.80
C PHE A 142 6.66 13.64 -9.74
N THR A 143 7.43 14.71 -9.49
CA THR A 143 6.95 15.80 -8.64
C THR A 143 5.84 16.59 -9.37
N ASP A 144 4.88 17.04 -8.59
CA ASP A 144 3.84 17.95 -9.05
C ASP A 144 4.34 19.42 -9.12
N ASP A 145 3.42 20.36 -9.36
CA ASP A 145 3.72 21.78 -9.45
C ASP A 145 4.31 22.37 -8.15
N ASN A 146 4.16 21.68 -7.02
CA ASN A 146 4.73 22.05 -5.73
C ASN A 146 6.03 21.29 -5.44
N GLY A 147 6.63 20.63 -6.41
CA GLY A 147 7.85 19.88 -6.25
C GLY A 147 7.72 18.63 -5.38
N VAL A 148 6.50 18.06 -5.23
CA VAL A 148 6.22 16.95 -4.32
C VAL A 148 5.74 15.71 -5.08
N ALA A 149 6.32 14.56 -4.76
CA ALA A 149 5.85 13.23 -5.19
C ALA A 149 5.43 12.39 -4.00
N VAL A 150 4.44 11.51 -4.19
CA VAL A 150 3.95 10.60 -3.15
C VAL A 150 3.99 9.17 -3.66
N PHE A 151 4.65 8.30 -2.91
CA PHE A 151 4.74 6.87 -3.16
C PHE A 151 3.91 6.11 -2.11
N SER A 152 3.22 5.06 -2.53
CA SER A 152 2.42 4.19 -1.67
C SER A 152 2.68 2.72 -1.98
N GLY A 153 2.36 1.83 -1.04
CA GLY A 153 2.56 0.39 -1.24
C GLY A 153 4.02 -0.04 -1.13
N LEU A 154 4.86 0.81 -0.54
CA LEU A 154 6.25 0.50 -0.27
C LEU A 154 6.39 -0.40 0.97
N ASP A 155 7.39 -1.26 0.96
CA ASP A 155 7.79 -2.00 2.14
C ASP A 155 8.48 -1.07 3.16
N ALA A 156 8.43 -1.45 4.44
CA ALA A 156 9.10 -0.74 5.52
C ALA A 156 10.62 -0.94 5.43
N PHE A 157 11.27 -0.07 4.68
CA PHE A 157 12.70 -0.19 4.33
C PHE A 157 13.36 1.19 4.12
N ILE A 158 14.65 1.19 3.81
CA ILE A 158 15.41 2.37 3.38
C ILE A 158 15.49 2.31 1.85
N TYR A 159 15.20 3.42 1.18
CA TYR A 159 15.30 3.54 -0.27
C TYR A 159 16.36 4.55 -0.66
N TYR A 160 16.97 4.31 -1.82
CA TYR A 160 17.86 5.25 -2.46
C TYR A 160 17.10 5.96 -3.58
N VAL A 161 17.15 7.29 -3.55
CA VAL A 161 16.33 8.18 -4.37
C VAL A 161 17.19 8.77 -5.47
N ASP A 162 16.89 8.46 -6.72
CA ASP A 162 17.48 9.12 -7.89
C ASP A 162 16.50 10.19 -8.38
N VAL A 163 16.97 11.42 -8.51
CA VAL A 163 16.16 12.54 -8.97
C VAL A 163 16.78 13.13 -10.23
N LEU A 164 15.95 13.25 -11.27
CA LEU A 164 16.34 13.82 -12.55
C LEU A 164 15.27 14.80 -13.05
N GLU A 165 15.70 16.02 -13.34
CA GLU A 165 14.95 17.02 -14.09
C GLU A 165 15.84 17.53 -15.25
N ALA A 166 15.30 18.26 -16.22
CA ALA A 166 16.02 18.66 -17.43
C ALA A 166 17.40 19.34 -17.15
N THR A 167 17.51 20.06 -16.06
CA THR A 167 18.69 20.84 -15.68
C THR A 167 19.19 20.54 -14.27
N HIS A 168 18.61 19.57 -13.57
CA HIS A 168 18.93 19.24 -12.18
C HIS A 168 19.02 17.74 -11.97
N ASP A 169 19.98 17.30 -11.14
CA ASP A 169 20.04 15.94 -10.60
C ASP A 169 20.63 15.93 -9.18
N ASN A 170 20.54 14.78 -8.51
CA ASN A 170 21.13 14.59 -7.19
C ASN A 170 22.43 13.75 -7.20
N TYR A 171 22.93 13.39 -8.37
CA TYR A 171 24.09 12.51 -8.50
C TYR A 171 25.37 13.10 -7.90
N THR A 172 25.56 14.41 -8.05
CA THR A 172 26.76 15.09 -7.53
C THR A 172 26.75 15.23 -6.02
N LEU A 173 25.55 15.43 -5.43
CA LEU A 173 25.37 15.61 -3.99
C LEU A 173 25.62 14.34 -3.19
N ARG A 174 25.43 13.15 -3.79
CA ARG A 174 25.77 11.86 -3.18
C ARG A 174 27.19 11.80 -2.65
N ASN A 175 28.15 12.40 -3.35
CA ASN A 175 29.55 12.38 -2.94
C ASN A 175 29.84 13.28 -1.73
N GLU A 176 28.94 14.20 -1.41
CA GLU A 176 29.05 15.09 -0.26
C GLU A 176 28.46 14.43 1.00
N ASP A 177 27.28 13.81 0.89
CA ASP A 177 26.64 13.06 1.96
C ASP A 177 25.62 12.05 1.38
N PHE A 178 25.66 10.81 1.85
CA PHE A 178 24.65 9.79 1.49
C PHE A 178 23.23 10.18 1.90
N GLY A 179 23.07 11.01 2.92
CA GLY A 179 21.78 11.54 3.35
C GLY A 179 21.02 12.32 2.26
N PHE A 180 21.73 12.77 1.20
CA PHE A 180 21.08 13.44 0.07
C PHE A 180 20.35 12.49 -0.87
N VAL A 181 20.73 11.20 -0.88
CA VAL A 181 20.15 10.20 -1.76
C VAL A 181 19.47 9.04 -1.01
N GLN A 182 19.60 8.98 0.30
CA GLN A 182 19.07 7.90 1.13
C GLN A 182 17.92 8.39 2.01
N THR A 183 16.76 7.75 1.92
CA THR A 183 15.63 8.06 2.81
C THR A 183 15.93 7.64 4.26
N PRO A 184 15.26 8.23 5.25
CA PRO A 184 15.16 7.58 6.56
C PRO A 184 14.50 6.20 6.41
N THR A 185 14.59 5.35 7.43
CA THR A 185 13.84 4.10 7.46
C THR A 185 12.34 4.40 7.39
N ILE A 186 11.67 3.88 6.35
CA ILE A 186 10.22 3.96 6.22
C ILE A 186 9.61 2.98 7.21
N SER A 187 8.66 3.45 8.01
CA SER A 187 7.89 2.62 8.94
C SER A 187 6.55 2.24 8.32
N ALA A 188 6.13 1.00 8.53
CA ALA A 188 4.82 0.54 8.11
C ALA A 188 3.72 1.40 8.75
N HIS A 189 2.64 1.64 8.00
CA HIS A 189 1.45 2.38 8.45
C HIS A 189 1.74 3.82 8.91
N GLN A 190 2.74 4.44 8.32
CA GLN A 190 3.13 5.83 8.62
C GLN A 190 3.42 6.62 7.35
N ILE A 191 3.37 7.94 7.48
CA ILE A 191 3.82 8.87 6.46
C ILE A 191 5.25 9.25 6.79
N THR A 192 6.17 8.93 5.87
CA THR A 192 7.57 9.34 5.96
C THR A 192 7.82 10.49 5.00
N PHE A 193 8.43 11.55 5.47
CA PHE A 193 8.81 12.71 4.66
C PHE A 193 10.30 12.68 4.39
N PHE A 194 10.67 12.98 3.15
CA PHE A 194 12.06 13.09 2.72
C PHE A 194 12.21 14.30 1.79
N THR A 195 13.27 15.10 2.01
CA THR A 195 13.64 16.18 1.09
C THR A 195 14.82 15.70 0.24
N ALA A 196 14.56 15.51 -1.04
CA ALA A 196 15.60 15.19 -2.01
C ALA A 196 16.17 16.50 -2.55
N TRP A 197 17.47 16.69 -2.36
CA TRP A 197 18.18 17.84 -2.86
C TRP A 197 18.77 17.55 -4.23
N VAL A 198 18.71 18.54 -5.14
CA VAL A 198 19.31 18.47 -6.46
C VAL A 198 20.23 19.65 -6.70
N ASP A 199 21.23 19.49 -7.55
CA ASP A 199 22.08 20.58 -8.04
C ASP A 199 21.88 20.73 -9.54
N VAL A 200 22.26 21.91 -10.07
CA VAL A 200 22.24 22.17 -11.50
C VAL A 200 23.22 21.26 -12.22
N ALA A 201 22.70 20.45 -13.13
CA ALA A 201 23.50 19.54 -13.96
C ALA A 201 23.32 19.86 -15.43
N THR A 202 24.42 19.92 -16.17
CA THR A 202 24.36 20.02 -17.62
C THR A 202 24.32 18.64 -18.23
N HIS A 203 23.16 18.16 -18.60
CA HIS A 203 23.00 16.90 -19.34
C HIS A 203 23.30 17.08 -20.81
N THR A 204 24.37 16.46 -21.31
CA THR A 204 24.49 16.24 -22.75
C THR A 204 23.56 15.12 -23.16
N LYS A 205 22.46 15.43 -23.83
CA LYS A 205 21.57 14.45 -24.46
C LYS A 205 22.38 13.59 -25.44
N GLY A 206 22.64 12.34 -25.10
CA GLY A 206 23.21 11.39 -26.04
C GLY A 206 23.90 10.23 -25.41
N ALA A 207 23.19 9.33 -24.72
CA ALA A 207 23.60 7.94 -24.64
C ALA A 207 22.38 7.07 -24.33
N THR A 208 21.91 6.37 -25.33
CA THR A 208 21.19 5.11 -25.17
C THR A 208 22.18 4.10 -24.61
N GLY A 209 22.07 3.76 -23.34
CA GLY A 209 22.79 2.64 -22.71
C GLY A 209 23.97 3.04 -21.83
N GLY A 210 23.75 3.11 -20.54
CA GLY A 210 24.69 2.73 -19.50
C GLY A 210 26.01 3.49 -19.43
N SER A 211 25.99 4.74 -19.16
CA SER A 211 27.01 5.56 -18.49
C SER A 211 26.59 7.01 -18.59
N ARG A 212 26.31 7.64 -17.47
CA ARG A 212 26.11 9.09 -17.43
C ARG A 212 27.48 9.74 -17.61
N ASP A 213 27.81 10.20 -18.81
CA ASP A 213 28.93 11.13 -19.00
C ASP A 213 28.49 12.52 -18.48
N LEU A 214 28.54 12.68 -17.16
CA LEU A 214 28.28 13.94 -16.48
C LEU A 214 29.50 14.85 -16.65
N VAL A 215 29.37 15.87 -17.47
CA VAL A 215 30.31 16.99 -17.43
C VAL A 215 29.91 17.90 -16.29
N ILE A 216 30.40 17.60 -15.09
CA ILE A 216 30.16 18.38 -13.89
C ILE A 216 30.95 19.70 -14.01
N LYS A 217 30.27 20.80 -14.29
CA LYS A 217 30.76 22.12 -13.93
C LYS A 217 30.36 22.38 -12.48
N LYS A 218 31.22 22.04 -11.52
CA LYS A 218 31.06 22.48 -10.14
C LYS A 218 31.11 24.01 -10.16
N LEU A 219 29.97 24.65 -10.13
CA LEU A 219 29.85 26.08 -9.87
C LEU A 219 30.17 26.25 -8.39
N GLU A 220 31.22 27.02 -8.06
CA GLU A 220 31.49 27.42 -6.67
C GLU A 220 30.35 28.32 -6.19
N ARG A 221 29.26 27.68 -5.73
CA ARG A 221 28.15 28.36 -5.12
C ARG A 221 28.25 28.18 -3.60
N LYS A 222 28.05 29.28 -2.90
CA LYS A 222 28.01 29.27 -1.43
C LYS A 222 26.67 28.72 -1.00
N ALA A 223 26.66 27.61 -0.26
CA ALA A 223 25.43 27.10 0.34
C ALA A 223 24.74 28.21 1.14
N ILE A 224 23.44 28.32 0.99
CA ILE A 224 22.66 29.31 1.72
C ILE A 224 22.46 28.77 3.13
N ASP A 225 23.05 29.46 4.10
CA ASP A 225 22.92 29.15 5.53
C ASP A 225 21.52 29.60 6.02
N LYS A 226 20.46 28.91 5.57
CA LYS A 226 19.09 29.14 6.00
C LYS A 226 18.56 27.90 6.71
N PRO A 227 17.84 28.06 7.84
CA PRO A 227 17.09 26.97 8.43
C PRO A 227 16.00 26.58 7.43
N TRP A 228 16.18 25.46 6.75
CA TRP A 228 15.23 24.91 5.80
C TRP A 228 13.91 24.57 6.50
N LYS A 229 12.80 25.13 6.03
CA LYS A 229 11.49 24.62 6.40
C LYS A 229 11.25 23.36 5.56
N PHE A 230 11.44 22.21 6.16
CA PHE A 230 11.03 20.96 5.56
C PHE A 230 9.54 20.98 5.24
N TYR A 231 9.14 20.21 4.24
CA TYR A 231 7.73 20.03 3.93
C TYR A 231 7.00 19.60 5.21
N THR A 232 6.21 20.50 5.74
CA THR A 232 5.28 20.26 6.84
C THR A 232 3.87 20.30 6.27
N GLY A 233 3.61 19.44 5.28
CA GLY A 233 2.31 19.43 4.61
C GLY A 233 1.18 19.39 5.62
N THR A 234 0.22 20.27 5.45
CA THR A 234 -1.05 20.25 6.19
C THR A 234 -2.02 19.23 5.62
N GLU A 235 -1.59 18.51 4.57
CA GLU A 235 -2.39 17.52 3.88
C GLU A 235 -2.64 16.30 4.76
N THR A 236 -3.86 15.82 4.74
CA THR A 236 -4.24 14.58 5.40
C THR A 236 -3.65 13.38 4.66
N TRP A 237 -3.52 12.23 5.34
CA TRP A 237 -3.09 11.01 4.67
C TRP A 237 -3.99 10.62 3.49
N GLN A 238 -5.30 10.94 3.54
CA GLN A 238 -6.25 10.71 2.46
C GLN A 238 -5.91 11.51 1.20
N GLU A 239 -5.57 12.77 1.36
CA GLU A 239 -5.16 13.64 0.24
C GLU A 239 -3.86 13.13 -0.39
N LEU A 240 -2.88 12.79 0.43
CA LEU A 240 -1.60 12.23 -0.02
C LEU A 240 -1.80 10.89 -0.73
N TYR A 241 -2.58 9.98 -0.15
CA TYR A 241 -2.87 8.67 -0.75
C TYR A 241 -3.58 8.81 -2.10
N ASN A 242 -4.58 9.68 -2.20
CA ASN A 242 -5.28 9.94 -3.45
C ASN A 242 -4.35 10.50 -4.55
N ARG A 243 -3.32 11.26 -4.19
CA ARG A 243 -2.30 11.72 -5.14
C ARG A 243 -1.44 10.55 -5.64
N SER A 244 -1.05 9.62 -4.79
CA SER A 244 -0.25 8.45 -5.17
C SER A 244 -1.03 7.49 -6.09
N VAL A 245 -2.30 7.23 -5.80
CA VAL A 245 -3.17 6.32 -6.57
C VAL A 245 -3.48 6.88 -7.97
N LYS A 246 -3.66 8.19 -8.12
CA LYS A 246 -3.94 8.81 -9.43
C LYS A 246 -2.80 8.66 -10.43
N LYS A 247 -1.57 8.39 -9.99
CA LYS A 247 -0.42 8.16 -10.86
C LYS A 247 -0.27 6.70 -11.31
N GLN A 248 -0.88 5.75 -10.59
CA GLN A 248 -0.86 4.33 -10.97
C GLN A 248 -1.83 3.99 -12.12
N VAL A 249 -2.72 4.90 -12.50
CA VAL A 249 -3.79 4.69 -13.51
C VAL A 249 -3.45 5.36 -14.86
N LYS A 250 -2.27 5.94 -15.03
CA LYS A 250 -1.76 6.46 -16.32
C LYS A 250 -0.69 5.54 -16.88
#